data_7314b01b78c3ca7ff6b3ee99b3f27f7f
#
_entry.id   7314b01b78c3ca7ff6b3ee99b3f27f7f
#
_cell.length_a   1.000
_cell.length_b   1.000
_cell.length_c   1.000
_cell.angle_alpha   90.00
_cell.angle_beta   90.00
_cell.angle_gamma   90.00
#
_symmetry.space_group_name_H-M   'P 1'
#
loop_
_entity.id
_entity.type
_entity.pdbx_description
1 polymer ?
#
loop_
_entity_poly.entity_id
_entity_poly.type
_entity_poly.pdbx_seq_one_letter_code
_entity_poly.pdbx_strand_id
1 'polypeptide(L)'
;MHLSRFRVSLEASTVDRSQRVRAYLDAVEVPAGPPTRALLATLVKRHLETFPFTSVGPVLGNELPLDPDAVFDRIVTQRRGGYCFEHNALFFEVLSELGFDCQLVLAGVMFTTDDPPLDHRTTIVALSEGEFIADVGLGWPTPTVPVPMNGDVVGDSWRQFRIAQVTAELWQVQSFRKDRWAPSYRFELREYTDADCEIGHAACGRDPESQFVTNVIASLIFEDEIRSLRNREYRVITPRGSKLWELRDVEDLARVLEEDLGVDVAPDELARLWERANAPTPG
;
A
#
# COMPACT_ATOMS: atom_id res chain seq x y z
N MET A 1 5.23 37.63 -43.43
CA MET A 1 5.88 37.44 -42.13
C MET A 1 5.34 36.20 -41.55
N HIS A 2 6.03 35.04 -41.69
CA HIS A 2 5.63 33.74 -41.23
C HIS A 2 6.24 33.50 -39.85
N LEU A 3 5.39 33.40 -38.81
CA LEU A 3 5.81 33.00 -37.50
C LEU A 3 5.86 31.47 -37.45
N SER A 4 7.05 30.92 -37.49
CA SER A 4 7.35 29.51 -37.27
C SER A 4 7.05 29.15 -35.82
N ARG A 5 6.07 28.26 -35.62
CA ARG A 5 5.79 27.64 -34.31
C ARG A 5 6.81 26.54 -34.09
N PHE A 6 7.75 26.77 -33.16
CA PHE A 6 8.57 25.70 -32.58
C PHE A 6 7.66 24.80 -31.73
N ARG A 7 7.33 23.62 -32.23
CA ARG A 7 6.87 22.49 -31.42
C ARG A 7 8.11 21.86 -30.79
N VAL A 8 8.31 22.07 -29.50
CA VAL A 8 9.18 21.22 -28.70
C VAL A 8 8.40 19.94 -28.44
N SER A 9 8.75 18.89 -29.16
CA SER A 9 8.32 17.54 -28.85
C SER A 9 9.13 17.07 -27.65
N LEU A 10 8.55 17.15 -26.45
CA LEU A 10 8.97 16.34 -25.31
C LEU A 10 8.39 14.94 -25.57
N GLU A 11 9.14 14.08 -26.21
CA GLU A 11 8.92 12.64 -26.18
C GLU A 11 9.35 12.15 -24.79
N ALA A 12 8.44 12.27 -23.82
CA ALA A 12 8.48 11.40 -22.65
C ALA A 12 8.17 10.00 -23.17
N SER A 13 9.11 9.10 -23.09
CA SER A 13 8.93 7.68 -23.38
C SER A 13 7.96 7.12 -22.32
N THR A 14 6.66 7.21 -22.59
CA THR A 14 5.65 6.56 -21.76
C THR A 14 5.79 5.07 -21.96
N VAL A 15 6.18 4.35 -20.91
CA VAL A 15 6.18 2.88 -20.91
C VAL A 15 4.74 2.46 -21.13
N ASP A 16 4.48 1.64 -22.16
CA ASP A 16 3.13 1.15 -22.43
C ASP A 16 2.59 0.39 -21.19
N ARG A 17 1.31 0.63 -20.85
CA ARG A 17 0.61 -0.02 -19.73
C ARG A 17 0.84 -1.53 -19.70
N SER A 18 0.69 -2.19 -20.85
CA SER A 18 0.94 -3.63 -20.97
C SER A 18 2.38 -4.03 -20.67
N GLN A 19 3.36 -3.15 -20.89
CA GLN A 19 4.77 -3.40 -20.52
C GLN A 19 4.97 -3.27 -19.02
N ARG A 20 4.38 -2.26 -18.36
CA ARG A 20 4.42 -2.12 -16.91
C ARG A 20 3.80 -3.34 -16.22
N VAL A 21 2.63 -3.78 -16.69
CA VAL A 21 1.94 -4.95 -16.12
C VAL A 21 2.76 -6.23 -16.30
N ARG A 22 3.39 -6.44 -17.46
CA ARG A 22 4.31 -7.58 -17.63
C ARG A 22 5.48 -7.53 -16.66
N ALA A 23 6.15 -6.39 -16.54
CA ALA A 23 7.27 -6.23 -15.62
C ALA A 23 6.85 -6.38 -14.15
N TYR A 24 5.66 -5.91 -13.79
CA TYR A 24 5.07 -6.18 -12.47
C TYR A 24 4.87 -7.68 -12.23
N LEU A 25 4.26 -8.40 -13.18
CA LEU A 25 4.01 -9.84 -13.07
C LEU A 25 5.32 -10.63 -12.95
N ASP A 26 6.34 -10.23 -13.69
CA ASP A 26 7.69 -10.81 -13.60
C ASP A 26 8.30 -10.57 -12.21
N ALA A 27 8.15 -9.36 -11.66
CA ALA A 27 8.67 -9.00 -10.33
C ALA A 27 7.98 -9.77 -9.19
N VAL A 28 6.66 -10.00 -9.29
CA VAL A 28 5.91 -10.80 -8.31
C VAL A 28 5.93 -12.31 -8.61
N GLU A 29 6.54 -12.72 -9.71
CA GLU A 29 6.64 -14.13 -10.18
C GLU A 29 5.27 -14.80 -10.35
N VAL A 30 4.31 -14.09 -10.94
CA VAL A 30 2.96 -14.58 -11.20
C VAL A 30 2.70 -14.56 -12.71
N PRO A 31 2.35 -15.68 -13.34
CA PRO A 31 1.99 -15.69 -14.74
C PRO A 31 0.65 -14.97 -14.98
N ALA A 32 0.52 -14.29 -16.12
CA ALA A 32 -0.75 -13.76 -16.56
C ALA A 32 -1.77 -14.90 -16.77
N GLY A 33 -3.03 -14.61 -16.44
CA GLY A 33 -4.11 -15.59 -16.56
C GLY A 33 -5.49 -14.92 -16.58
N PRO A 34 -6.57 -15.67 -16.76
CA PRO A 34 -7.92 -15.14 -16.73
C PRO A 34 -8.26 -14.62 -15.33
N PRO A 35 -9.15 -13.58 -15.23
CA PRO A 35 -9.52 -12.97 -13.97
C PRO A 35 -10.37 -13.92 -13.10
N THR A 36 -9.69 -14.65 -12.23
CA THR A 36 -10.28 -15.60 -11.29
C THR A 36 -9.96 -15.24 -9.85
N ARG A 37 -10.77 -15.72 -8.90
CA ARG A 37 -10.50 -15.55 -7.47
C ARG A 37 -9.13 -16.11 -7.07
N ALA A 38 -8.70 -17.21 -7.65
CA ALA A 38 -7.40 -17.82 -7.38
C ALA A 38 -6.24 -16.92 -7.85
N LEU A 39 -6.33 -16.35 -9.06
CA LEU A 39 -5.33 -15.39 -9.55
C LEU A 39 -5.32 -14.13 -8.67
N LEU A 40 -6.49 -13.57 -8.32
CA LEU A 40 -6.58 -12.40 -7.44
C LEU A 40 -5.92 -12.65 -6.08
N ALA A 41 -6.18 -13.80 -5.45
CA ALA A 41 -5.57 -14.17 -4.18
C ALA A 41 -4.04 -14.32 -4.29
N THR A 42 -3.56 -14.92 -5.38
CA THR A 42 -2.12 -15.04 -5.65
C THR A 42 -1.47 -13.67 -5.85
N LEU A 43 -2.09 -12.77 -6.61
CA LEU A 43 -1.58 -11.41 -6.84
C LEU A 43 -1.52 -10.60 -5.55
N VAL A 44 -2.58 -10.63 -4.70
CA VAL A 44 -2.58 -9.97 -3.39
C VAL A 44 -1.41 -10.47 -2.53
N LYS A 45 -1.29 -11.79 -2.38
CA LYS A 45 -0.22 -12.41 -1.59
C LYS A 45 1.16 -12.01 -2.10
N ARG A 46 1.42 -12.20 -3.39
CA ARG A 46 2.75 -11.95 -3.97
C ARG A 46 3.11 -10.48 -3.99
N HIS A 47 2.15 -9.57 -4.17
CA HIS A 47 2.39 -8.14 -4.03
C HIS A 47 2.91 -7.78 -2.64
N LEU A 48 2.23 -8.26 -1.59
CA LEU A 48 2.58 -8.01 -0.18
C LEU A 48 3.92 -8.61 0.23
N GLU A 49 4.31 -9.75 -0.38
CA GLU A 49 5.60 -10.41 -0.15
C GLU A 49 6.75 -9.76 -0.91
N THR A 50 6.47 -9.00 -1.98
CA THR A 50 7.48 -8.45 -2.89
C THR A 50 7.74 -6.96 -2.68
N PHE A 51 6.68 -6.17 -2.47
CA PHE A 51 6.78 -4.72 -2.41
C PHE A 51 6.50 -4.18 -1.01
N PRO A 52 7.51 -3.60 -0.35
CA PRO A 52 7.36 -3.07 1.00
C PRO A 52 6.47 -1.83 1.03
N PHE A 53 5.56 -1.77 1.99
CA PHE A 53 4.91 -0.54 2.38
C PHE A 53 5.92 0.39 3.04
N THR A 54 6.01 1.66 2.63
CA THR A 54 6.96 2.61 3.24
C THR A 54 6.43 4.05 3.29
N SER A 55 6.91 4.81 4.28
CA SER A 55 6.80 6.26 4.34
C SER A 55 8.10 6.99 3.96
N VAL A 56 9.05 6.31 3.35
CA VAL A 56 10.36 6.90 2.99
C VAL A 56 10.19 8.15 2.13
N GLY A 57 9.34 8.10 1.10
CA GLY A 57 9.08 9.26 0.25
C GLY A 57 8.53 10.47 0.99
N PRO A 58 7.41 10.34 1.75
CA PRO A 58 6.86 11.44 2.56
C PRO A 58 7.84 12.01 3.60
N VAL A 59 8.56 11.15 4.32
CA VAL A 59 9.56 11.60 5.33
C VAL A 59 10.66 12.43 4.68
N LEU A 60 11.09 12.07 3.49
CA LEU A 60 12.12 12.81 2.74
C LEU A 60 11.58 14.07 2.05
N GLY A 61 10.27 14.30 2.07
CA GLY A 61 9.63 15.41 1.39
C GLY A 61 9.67 15.29 -0.14
N ASN A 62 9.72 14.08 -0.66
CA ASN A 62 9.74 13.83 -2.09
C ASN A 62 8.38 14.18 -2.71
N GLU A 63 8.39 14.65 -3.95
CA GLU A 63 7.20 14.68 -4.77
C GLU A 63 6.81 13.25 -5.16
N LEU A 64 5.55 12.89 -4.91
CA LEU A 64 5.02 11.55 -5.12
C LEU A 64 3.81 11.60 -6.06
N PRO A 65 4.00 11.93 -7.35
CA PRO A 65 2.88 11.95 -8.30
C PRO A 65 2.24 10.56 -8.40
N LEU A 66 0.89 10.52 -8.49
CA LEU A 66 0.13 9.28 -8.64
C LEU A 66 -0.02 8.84 -10.10
N ASP A 67 0.70 9.48 -11.05
CA ASP A 67 0.69 8.98 -12.42
C ASP A 67 1.28 7.56 -12.49
N PRO A 68 0.75 6.70 -13.38
CA PRO A 68 1.11 5.29 -13.41
C PRO A 68 2.60 5.01 -13.66
N ASP A 69 3.29 5.81 -14.48
CA ASP A 69 4.72 5.63 -14.77
C ASP A 69 5.56 5.94 -13.52
N ALA A 70 5.25 7.03 -12.82
CA ALA A 70 5.98 7.42 -11.62
C ALA A 70 5.75 6.44 -10.46
N VAL A 71 4.53 5.95 -10.27
CA VAL A 71 4.21 4.95 -9.23
C VAL A 71 4.91 3.62 -9.53
N PHE A 72 4.84 3.15 -10.79
CA PHE A 72 5.52 1.93 -11.22
C PHE A 72 7.03 2.03 -11.01
N ASP A 73 7.63 3.15 -11.42
CA ASP A 73 9.07 3.37 -11.29
C ASP A 73 9.52 3.30 -9.81
N ARG A 74 8.82 3.99 -8.91
CA ARG A 74 9.15 3.98 -7.47
C ARG A 74 9.05 2.60 -6.84
N ILE A 75 7.94 1.89 -7.10
CA ILE A 75 7.65 0.62 -6.39
C ILE A 75 8.41 -0.54 -7.04
N VAL A 76 8.36 -0.66 -8.38
CA VAL A 76 8.86 -1.85 -9.08
C VAL A 76 10.31 -1.68 -9.50
N THR A 77 10.66 -0.55 -10.15
CA THR A 77 12.00 -0.35 -10.72
C THR A 77 13.01 0.05 -9.65
N GLN A 78 12.70 1.09 -8.87
CA GLN A 78 13.59 1.65 -7.85
C GLN A 78 13.52 0.92 -6.51
N ARG A 79 12.53 0.05 -6.30
CA ARG A 79 12.33 -0.72 -5.06
C ARG A 79 12.26 0.15 -3.79
N ARG A 80 11.70 1.34 -3.93
CA ARG A 80 11.56 2.28 -2.82
C ARG A 80 10.28 2.06 -2.01
N GLY A 81 9.42 1.14 -2.46
CA GLY A 81 8.10 0.94 -1.91
C GLY A 81 7.18 2.15 -2.13
N GLY A 82 6.16 2.25 -1.30
CA GLY A 82 5.15 3.29 -1.32
C GLY A 82 4.18 3.11 -0.16
N TYR A 83 3.11 3.90 -0.12
CA TYR A 83 2.04 3.71 0.86
C TYR A 83 0.67 3.52 0.16
N CYS A 84 -0.44 3.57 0.89
CA CYS A 84 -1.74 3.08 0.43
C CYS A 84 -2.18 3.61 -0.95
N PHE A 85 -2.00 4.90 -1.23
CA PHE A 85 -2.41 5.50 -2.51
C PHE A 85 -1.58 4.98 -3.67
N GLU A 86 -0.29 4.73 -3.48
CA GLU A 86 0.63 4.27 -4.52
C GLU A 86 0.47 2.76 -4.77
N HIS A 87 0.50 1.94 -3.72
CA HIS A 87 0.34 0.49 -3.84
C HIS A 87 -0.99 0.10 -4.49
N ASN A 88 -2.10 0.68 -3.99
CA ASN A 88 -3.42 0.37 -4.53
C ASN A 88 -3.67 1.02 -5.91
N ALA A 89 -2.96 2.11 -6.29
CA ALA A 89 -2.98 2.63 -7.64
C ALA A 89 -2.33 1.66 -8.63
N LEU A 90 -1.12 1.20 -8.33
CA LEU A 90 -0.41 0.20 -9.12
C LEU A 90 -1.23 -1.09 -9.25
N PHE A 91 -1.77 -1.58 -8.14
CA PHE A 91 -2.53 -2.82 -8.11
C PHE A 91 -3.83 -2.72 -8.92
N PHE A 92 -4.54 -1.59 -8.82
CA PHE A 92 -5.73 -1.29 -9.63
C PHE A 92 -5.42 -1.32 -11.14
N GLU A 93 -4.29 -0.72 -11.54
CA GLU A 93 -3.86 -0.73 -12.95
C GLU A 93 -3.58 -2.16 -13.43
N VAL A 94 -2.85 -2.96 -12.63
CA VAL A 94 -2.54 -4.36 -12.94
C VAL A 94 -3.81 -5.20 -13.07
N LEU A 95 -4.71 -5.12 -12.12
CA LEU A 95 -5.97 -5.88 -12.13
C LEU A 95 -6.83 -5.50 -13.34
N SER A 96 -6.97 -4.20 -13.63
CA SER A 96 -7.76 -3.72 -14.76
C SER A 96 -7.18 -4.18 -16.10
N GLU A 97 -5.85 -4.19 -16.27
CA GLU A 97 -5.19 -4.67 -17.50
C GLU A 97 -5.35 -6.19 -17.66
N LEU A 98 -5.39 -6.94 -16.56
CA LEU A 98 -5.68 -8.38 -16.57
C LEU A 98 -7.16 -8.71 -16.79
N GLY A 99 -8.01 -7.71 -16.95
CA GLY A 99 -9.44 -7.87 -17.25
C GLY A 99 -10.33 -8.12 -16.04
N PHE A 100 -9.87 -7.82 -14.82
CA PHE A 100 -10.74 -7.80 -13.65
C PHE A 100 -11.69 -6.60 -13.72
N ASP A 101 -12.93 -6.78 -13.28
CA ASP A 101 -13.90 -5.70 -13.10
C ASP A 101 -13.63 -5.01 -11.75
N CYS A 102 -13.01 -3.84 -11.81
CA CYS A 102 -12.46 -3.12 -10.66
C CYS A 102 -13.19 -1.82 -10.39
N GLN A 103 -13.51 -1.56 -9.13
CA GLN A 103 -14.04 -0.28 -8.65
C GLN A 103 -13.04 0.34 -7.64
N LEU A 104 -12.68 1.60 -7.87
CA LEU A 104 -11.92 2.41 -6.92
C LEU A 104 -12.77 2.74 -5.69
N VAL A 105 -12.19 2.58 -4.50
CA VAL A 105 -12.82 2.95 -3.23
C VAL A 105 -11.85 3.77 -2.39
N LEU A 106 -12.33 4.86 -1.80
CA LEU A 106 -11.64 5.56 -0.72
C LEU A 106 -12.26 5.18 0.62
N ALA A 107 -11.41 5.06 1.60
CA ALA A 107 -11.73 4.60 2.94
C ALA A 107 -11.07 5.48 4.00
N GLY A 108 -11.55 5.41 5.21
CA GLY A 108 -10.94 6.05 6.37
C GLY A 108 -10.40 5.03 7.36
N VAL A 109 -9.11 5.11 7.71
CA VAL A 109 -8.42 4.19 8.63
C VAL A 109 -8.84 4.43 10.07
N MET A 110 -9.30 3.39 10.77
CA MET A 110 -9.94 3.47 12.10
C MET A 110 -9.02 3.06 13.27
N PHE A 111 -7.70 3.26 13.15
CA PHE A 111 -6.80 2.86 14.23
C PHE A 111 -6.79 3.81 15.41
N THR A 112 -7.08 5.09 15.18
CA THR A 112 -6.99 6.16 16.18
C THR A 112 -8.30 6.94 16.36
N THR A 113 -9.25 6.82 15.45
CA THR A 113 -10.53 7.55 15.48
C THR A 113 -11.66 6.71 14.88
N ASP A 114 -12.88 6.93 15.37
CA ASP A 114 -14.10 6.34 14.81
C ASP A 114 -14.67 7.15 13.63
N ASP A 115 -14.17 8.37 13.41
CA ASP A 115 -14.55 9.26 12.31
C ASP A 115 -13.33 9.73 11.49
N PRO A 116 -12.65 8.81 10.79
CA PRO A 116 -11.46 9.13 10.01
C PRO A 116 -11.81 9.87 8.72
N PRO A 117 -10.88 10.72 8.21
CA PRO A 117 -10.96 11.24 6.85
C PRO A 117 -10.78 10.11 5.81
N LEU A 118 -10.95 10.43 4.53
CA LEU A 118 -10.66 9.51 3.43
C LEU A 118 -9.14 9.47 3.16
N ASP A 119 -8.41 8.74 4.00
CA ASP A 119 -6.95 8.66 4.04
C ASP A 119 -6.39 7.31 3.53
N HIS A 120 -7.25 6.50 2.94
CA HIS A 120 -6.88 5.19 2.40
C HIS A 120 -7.55 4.91 1.06
N ARG A 121 -6.80 4.34 0.12
CA ARG A 121 -7.30 3.85 -1.17
C ARG A 121 -7.32 2.34 -1.16
N THR A 122 -8.38 1.73 -1.71
CA THR A 122 -8.48 0.28 -1.92
C THR A 122 -9.29 -0.01 -3.19
N THR A 123 -9.48 -1.29 -3.52
CA THR A 123 -10.17 -1.73 -4.74
C THR A 123 -11.22 -2.78 -4.40
N ILE A 124 -12.45 -2.62 -4.93
CA ILE A 124 -13.42 -3.70 -5.02
C ILE A 124 -13.23 -4.40 -6.36
N VAL A 125 -13.26 -5.72 -6.35
CA VAL A 125 -13.18 -6.57 -7.54
C VAL A 125 -14.44 -7.41 -7.63
N ALA A 126 -15.18 -7.27 -8.72
CA ALA A 126 -16.35 -8.08 -9.02
C ALA A 126 -15.93 -9.35 -9.78
N LEU A 127 -16.36 -10.50 -9.29
CA LEU A 127 -16.17 -11.82 -9.88
C LEU A 127 -17.52 -12.55 -9.95
N SER A 128 -17.57 -13.69 -10.67
CA SER A 128 -18.78 -14.52 -10.73
C SER A 128 -19.26 -15.00 -9.37
N GLU A 129 -18.34 -15.15 -8.39
CA GLU A 129 -18.60 -15.61 -7.04
C GLU A 129 -19.01 -14.48 -6.06
N GLY A 130 -18.99 -13.24 -6.50
CA GLY A 130 -19.32 -12.05 -5.71
C GLY A 130 -18.26 -10.97 -5.75
N GLU A 131 -18.40 -9.97 -4.90
CA GLU A 131 -17.49 -8.84 -4.78
C GLU A 131 -16.49 -9.04 -3.62
N PHE A 132 -15.27 -8.58 -3.84
CA PHE A 132 -14.15 -8.72 -2.90
C PHE A 132 -13.39 -7.41 -2.75
N ILE A 133 -13.01 -7.06 -1.52
CA ILE A 133 -11.96 -6.06 -1.30
C ILE A 133 -10.60 -6.72 -1.60
N ALA A 134 -9.84 -6.08 -2.47
CA ALA A 134 -8.46 -6.42 -2.78
C ALA A 134 -7.58 -5.23 -2.40
N ASP A 135 -7.00 -5.29 -1.20
CA ASP A 135 -6.18 -4.24 -0.61
C ASP A 135 -4.75 -4.74 -0.44
N VAL A 136 -3.79 -3.96 -0.92
CA VAL A 136 -2.36 -4.27 -0.81
C VAL A 136 -1.57 -3.11 -0.16
N GLY A 137 -2.27 -2.14 0.43
CA GLY A 137 -1.67 -0.87 0.86
C GLY A 137 -1.99 -0.41 2.28
N LEU A 138 -2.50 -1.27 3.18
CA LEU A 138 -2.79 -0.86 4.57
C LEU A 138 -1.57 -0.92 5.51
N GLY A 139 -0.42 -1.38 5.03
CA GLY A 139 0.75 -1.67 5.85
C GLY A 139 0.61 -3.02 6.57
N TRP A 140 1.25 -3.18 7.75
CA TRP A 140 1.32 -4.47 8.45
C TRP A 140 -0.03 -5.16 8.73
N PRO A 141 -1.18 -4.46 8.90
CA PRO A 141 -2.45 -5.15 9.14
C PRO A 141 -3.22 -5.50 7.85
N THR A 142 -2.62 -5.34 6.67
CA THR A 142 -3.26 -5.68 5.38
C THR A 142 -3.69 -7.16 5.36
N PRO A 143 -4.92 -7.46 4.88
CA PRO A 143 -5.33 -8.83 4.58
C PRO A 143 -4.44 -9.46 3.51
N THR A 144 -3.98 -10.69 3.72
CA THR A 144 -3.19 -11.44 2.72
C THR A 144 -4.04 -12.15 1.67
N VAL A 145 -5.34 -11.99 1.76
CA VAL A 145 -6.32 -12.59 0.85
C VAL A 145 -7.40 -11.56 0.49
N PRO A 146 -8.03 -11.66 -0.68
CA PRO A 146 -9.21 -10.86 -1.00
C PRO A 146 -10.34 -11.14 0.01
N VAL A 147 -10.93 -10.10 0.59
CA VAL A 147 -11.97 -10.22 1.61
C VAL A 147 -13.34 -10.08 0.95
N PRO A 148 -14.22 -11.10 1.03
CA PRO A 148 -15.53 -11.07 0.39
C PRO A 148 -16.49 -10.08 1.07
N MET A 149 -17.31 -9.38 0.26
CA MET A 149 -18.29 -8.40 0.73
C MET A 149 -19.49 -9.03 1.45
N ASN A 150 -19.67 -10.35 1.39
CA ASN A 150 -20.81 -11.07 1.95
C ASN A 150 -20.73 -11.35 3.47
N GLY A 151 -19.66 -10.91 4.13
CA GLY A 151 -19.46 -11.09 5.57
C GLY A 151 -18.76 -12.40 5.98
N ASP A 152 -18.42 -13.26 5.01
CA ASP A 152 -17.67 -14.48 5.30
C ASP A 152 -16.30 -14.16 5.91
N VAL A 153 -15.88 -15.00 6.85
CA VAL A 153 -14.56 -14.89 7.46
C VAL A 153 -13.54 -15.57 6.57
N VAL A 154 -12.51 -14.82 6.22
CA VAL A 154 -11.35 -15.31 5.45
C VAL A 154 -10.05 -14.94 6.17
N GLY A 155 -8.94 -15.50 5.73
CA GLY A 155 -7.64 -15.17 6.30
C GLY A 155 -6.55 -16.13 5.90
N ASP A 156 -5.39 -15.95 6.54
CA ASP A 156 -4.26 -16.86 6.46
C ASP A 156 -4.25 -17.83 7.66
N SER A 157 -3.13 -18.48 7.92
CA SER A 157 -3.00 -19.50 8.98
C SER A 157 -3.22 -18.96 10.41
N TRP A 158 -3.19 -17.63 10.62
CA TRP A 158 -3.21 -17.03 11.97
C TRP A 158 -3.94 -15.67 12.06
N ARG A 159 -4.33 -15.07 10.94
CA ARG A 159 -5.08 -13.80 10.89
C ARG A 159 -6.43 -14.04 10.24
N GLN A 160 -7.47 -13.43 10.77
CA GLN A 160 -8.82 -13.51 10.24
C GLN A 160 -9.35 -12.12 9.92
N PHE A 161 -10.06 -12.03 8.80
CA PHE A 161 -10.66 -10.81 8.29
C PHE A 161 -12.09 -11.06 7.84
N ARG A 162 -12.89 -10.02 7.90
CA ARG A 162 -14.24 -10.01 7.33
C ARG A 162 -14.62 -8.59 6.95
N ILE A 163 -15.68 -8.46 6.16
CA ILE A 163 -16.36 -7.19 5.92
C ILE A 163 -17.70 -7.22 6.67
N ALA A 164 -17.97 -6.15 7.41
CA ALA A 164 -19.23 -5.96 8.13
C ALA A 164 -19.96 -4.74 7.54
N GLN A 165 -21.22 -4.91 7.16
CA GLN A 165 -22.09 -3.80 6.84
C GLN A 165 -22.60 -3.18 8.15
N VAL A 166 -22.29 -1.90 8.38
CA VAL A 166 -22.63 -1.17 9.61
C VAL A 166 -23.98 -0.45 9.44
N THR A 167 -24.17 0.18 8.28
CA THR A 167 -25.46 0.78 7.86
C THR A 167 -25.74 0.38 6.43
N ALA A 168 -26.81 0.89 5.83
CA ALA A 168 -27.12 0.63 4.43
C ALA A 168 -25.99 1.07 3.47
N GLU A 169 -25.22 2.08 3.86
CA GLU A 169 -24.18 2.71 3.02
C GLU A 169 -22.78 2.49 3.54
N LEU A 170 -22.62 2.26 4.86
CA LEU A 170 -21.31 2.19 5.53
C LEU A 170 -20.87 0.74 5.77
N TRP A 171 -19.67 0.45 5.32
CA TRP A 171 -19.03 -0.86 5.43
C TRP A 171 -17.70 -0.75 6.19
N GLN A 172 -17.28 -1.82 6.83
CA GLN A 172 -16.00 -1.91 7.54
C GLN A 172 -15.25 -3.18 7.17
N VAL A 173 -13.97 -3.05 6.85
CA VAL A 173 -13.04 -4.17 6.91
C VAL A 173 -12.59 -4.33 8.35
N GLN A 174 -12.76 -5.54 8.88
CA GLN A 174 -12.46 -5.89 10.26
C GLN A 174 -11.42 -7.00 10.32
N SER A 175 -10.52 -6.91 11.29
CA SER A 175 -9.59 -7.99 11.64
C SER A 175 -9.89 -8.54 13.03
N PHE A 176 -9.75 -9.86 13.21
CA PHE A 176 -9.92 -10.50 14.51
C PHE A 176 -8.65 -10.34 15.34
N ARG A 177 -8.75 -9.61 16.46
CA ARG A 177 -7.61 -9.30 17.34
C ARG A 177 -8.06 -9.30 18.79
N LYS A 178 -7.27 -9.88 19.70
CA LYS A 178 -7.57 -9.91 21.15
C LYS A 178 -8.99 -10.40 21.41
N ASP A 179 -9.35 -11.52 20.78
CA ASP A 179 -10.64 -12.20 20.90
C ASP A 179 -11.87 -11.37 20.51
N ARG A 180 -11.70 -10.37 19.65
CA ARG A 180 -12.78 -9.55 19.11
C ARG A 180 -12.51 -9.08 17.69
N TRP A 181 -13.58 -8.79 16.98
CA TRP A 181 -13.50 -8.06 15.70
C TRP A 181 -13.22 -6.58 15.96
N ALA A 182 -12.20 -6.07 15.32
CA ALA A 182 -11.82 -4.66 15.39
C ALA A 182 -11.80 -4.06 13.98
N PRO A 183 -12.37 -2.87 13.76
CA PRO A 183 -12.33 -2.23 12.46
C PRO A 183 -10.88 -1.86 12.10
N SER A 184 -10.53 -2.08 10.84
CA SER A 184 -9.28 -1.60 10.25
C SER A 184 -9.52 -0.30 9.50
N TYR A 185 -10.54 -0.26 8.66
CA TYR A 185 -11.01 0.95 7.99
C TYR A 185 -12.50 0.84 7.64
N ARG A 186 -13.13 1.98 7.35
CA ARG A 186 -14.52 2.08 6.89
C ARG A 186 -14.58 2.73 5.52
N PHE A 187 -15.60 2.40 4.74
CA PHE A 187 -15.82 2.93 3.41
C PHE A 187 -17.30 2.96 3.03
N GLU A 188 -17.62 3.78 2.04
CA GLU A 188 -18.95 3.86 1.44
C GLU A 188 -18.88 3.41 -0.01
N LEU A 189 -19.96 2.76 -0.50
CA LEU A 189 -20.09 2.36 -1.89
C LEU A 189 -20.62 3.55 -2.70
N ARG A 190 -19.70 4.33 -3.25
CA ARG A 190 -19.98 5.44 -4.16
C ARG A 190 -18.89 5.57 -5.22
N GLU A 191 -19.13 6.39 -6.21
CA GLU A 191 -18.07 6.73 -7.17
C GLU A 191 -17.04 7.67 -6.55
N TYR A 192 -15.78 7.36 -6.81
CA TYR A 192 -14.61 8.17 -6.45
C TYR A 192 -13.81 8.47 -7.71
N THR A 193 -13.16 9.61 -7.74
CA THR A 193 -12.37 10.10 -8.86
C THR A 193 -10.87 10.14 -8.52
N ASP A 194 -10.02 10.30 -9.54
CA ASP A 194 -8.61 10.55 -9.33
C ASP A 194 -8.37 11.83 -8.53
N ALA A 195 -9.22 12.85 -8.68
CA ALA A 195 -9.15 14.08 -7.89
C ALA A 195 -9.40 13.83 -6.38
N ASP A 196 -10.33 12.93 -6.03
CA ASP A 196 -10.54 12.52 -4.64
C ASP A 196 -9.30 11.79 -4.09
N CYS A 197 -8.65 10.96 -4.92
CA CYS A 197 -7.39 10.30 -4.55
C CYS A 197 -6.27 11.32 -4.29
N GLU A 198 -6.12 12.33 -5.14
CA GLU A 198 -5.11 13.38 -4.97
C GLU A 198 -5.29 14.17 -3.65
N ILE A 199 -6.54 14.42 -3.25
CA ILE A 199 -6.85 15.10 -1.97
C ILE A 199 -6.39 14.24 -0.79
N GLY A 200 -6.78 12.96 -0.73
CA GLY A 200 -6.38 12.05 0.34
C GLY A 200 -4.87 11.80 0.35
N HIS A 201 -4.28 11.62 -0.83
CA HIS A 201 -2.84 11.46 -1.01
C HIS A 201 -2.05 12.67 -0.51
N ALA A 202 -2.47 13.90 -0.84
CA ALA A 202 -1.83 15.11 -0.35
C ALA A 202 -1.92 15.24 1.18
N ALA A 203 -3.06 14.91 1.77
CA ALA A 203 -3.24 14.90 3.22
C ALA A 203 -2.32 13.89 3.91
N CYS A 204 -2.16 12.69 3.35
CA CYS A 204 -1.25 11.67 3.90
C CYS A 204 0.23 12.01 3.70
N GLY A 205 0.62 12.46 2.50
CA GLY A 205 2.02 12.56 2.10
C GLY A 205 2.68 13.92 2.32
N ARG A 206 1.89 14.99 2.55
CA ARG A 206 2.40 16.37 2.63
C ARG A 206 2.01 17.12 3.90
N ASP A 207 0.97 16.67 4.63
CA ASP A 207 0.60 17.29 5.89
C ASP A 207 1.72 17.07 6.92
N PRO A 208 2.32 18.14 7.50
CA PRO A 208 3.39 18.02 8.47
C PRO A 208 2.97 17.28 9.76
N GLU A 209 1.68 17.13 10.04
CA GLU A 209 1.16 16.35 11.16
C GLU A 209 0.87 14.88 10.78
N SER A 210 0.93 14.55 9.49
CA SER A 210 0.70 13.19 9.03
C SER A 210 1.71 12.21 9.64
N GLN A 211 1.21 11.05 10.07
CA GLN A 211 2.08 9.98 10.56
C GLN A 211 3.11 9.52 9.54
N PHE A 212 2.82 9.65 8.24
CA PHE A 212 3.73 9.25 7.17
C PHE A 212 4.85 10.27 6.92
N VAL A 213 4.65 11.53 7.31
CA VAL A 213 5.67 12.59 7.27
C VAL A 213 6.50 12.59 8.55
N THR A 214 5.85 12.29 9.68
CA THR A 214 6.47 12.39 11.01
C THR A 214 7.13 11.11 11.52
N ASN A 215 6.93 9.96 10.85
CA ASN A 215 7.54 8.70 11.27
C ASN A 215 8.13 7.95 10.09
N VAL A 216 9.26 7.30 10.30
CA VAL A 216 9.81 6.29 9.39
C VAL A 216 9.05 4.99 9.61
N ILE A 217 8.20 4.64 8.66
CA ILE A 217 7.36 3.45 8.70
C ILE A 217 7.72 2.57 7.51
N ALA A 218 7.92 1.28 7.74
CA ALA A 218 8.03 0.30 6.67
C ALA A 218 7.48 -1.05 7.12
N SER A 219 6.93 -1.84 6.19
CA SER A 219 6.53 -3.22 6.48
C SER A 219 6.54 -4.08 5.23
N LEU A 220 6.83 -5.36 5.42
CA LEU A 220 6.74 -6.40 4.41
C LEU A 220 5.98 -7.59 5.01
N ILE A 221 5.06 -8.18 4.25
CA ILE A 221 4.09 -9.14 4.77
C ILE A 221 4.22 -10.46 4.03
N PHE A 222 4.51 -11.52 4.77
CA PHE A 222 4.52 -12.90 4.32
C PHE A 222 3.34 -13.68 4.92
N GLU A 223 3.13 -14.89 4.47
CA GLU A 223 2.03 -15.74 4.97
C GLU A 223 2.14 -16.03 6.48
N ASP A 224 3.36 -16.26 6.98
CA ASP A 224 3.66 -16.68 8.35
C ASP A 224 4.53 -15.66 9.12
N GLU A 225 4.86 -14.53 8.52
CA GLU A 225 5.71 -13.51 9.10
C GLU A 225 5.33 -12.10 8.63
N ILE A 226 5.36 -11.14 9.54
CA ILE A 226 5.28 -9.71 9.22
C ILE A 226 6.53 -9.05 9.76
N ARG A 227 7.24 -8.33 8.91
CA ARG A 227 8.35 -7.43 9.27
C ARG A 227 7.81 -6.01 9.30
N SER A 228 8.04 -5.30 10.39
CA SER A 228 7.50 -3.95 10.57
C SER A 228 8.52 -3.07 11.27
N LEU A 229 8.79 -1.91 10.68
CA LEU A 229 9.61 -0.84 11.23
C LEU A 229 8.73 0.36 11.55
N ARG A 230 8.89 0.94 12.73
CA ARG A 230 8.39 2.28 13.07
C ARG A 230 9.47 3.04 13.82
N ASN A 231 10.02 4.04 13.17
CA ASN A 231 11.16 4.79 13.66
C ASN A 231 12.34 3.87 14.03
N ARG A 232 12.67 3.72 15.32
CA ARG A 232 13.73 2.83 15.79
C ARG A 232 13.24 1.44 16.20
N GLU A 233 11.94 1.21 16.22
CA GLU A 233 11.38 -0.08 16.59
C GLU A 233 11.23 -0.99 15.36
N TYR A 234 12.10 -1.99 15.25
CA TYR A 234 11.96 -3.07 14.27
C TYR A 234 11.32 -4.29 14.92
N ARG A 235 10.25 -4.79 14.32
CA ARG A 235 9.46 -5.90 14.88
C ARG A 235 9.24 -6.98 13.82
N VAL A 236 9.48 -8.23 14.21
CA VAL A 236 9.07 -9.42 13.45
C VAL A 236 7.94 -10.10 14.22
N ILE A 237 6.81 -10.29 13.55
CA ILE A 237 5.57 -10.84 14.10
C ILE A 237 5.29 -12.14 13.37
N THR A 238 5.06 -13.22 14.13
CA THR A 238 4.74 -14.55 13.63
C THR A 238 3.56 -15.15 14.40
N PRO A 239 2.98 -16.28 13.95
CA PRO A 239 1.96 -17.00 14.73
C PRO A 239 2.40 -17.39 16.15
N ARG A 240 3.72 -17.50 16.39
CA ARG A 240 4.31 -17.88 17.66
C ARG A 240 4.56 -16.72 18.62
N GLY A 241 4.35 -15.49 18.16
CA GLY A 241 4.58 -14.26 18.92
C GLY A 241 5.37 -13.22 18.16
N SER A 242 5.83 -12.19 18.86
CA SER A 242 6.60 -11.11 18.24
C SER A 242 7.92 -10.88 18.96
N LYS A 243 8.94 -10.50 18.18
CA LYS A 243 10.22 -10.01 18.68
C LYS A 243 10.38 -8.55 18.28
N LEU A 244 10.91 -7.75 19.18
CA LEU A 244 11.17 -6.33 18.99
C LEU A 244 12.66 -6.07 19.18
N TRP A 245 13.23 -5.30 18.26
CA TRP A 245 14.59 -4.74 18.35
C TRP A 245 14.51 -3.22 18.27
N GLU A 246 15.28 -2.56 19.09
CA GLU A 246 15.51 -1.13 19.00
C GLU A 246 16.79 -0.88 18.19
N LEU A 247 16.69 -0.14 17.09
CA LEU A 247 17.83 0.22 16.24
C LEU A 247 18.73 1.22 16.99
N ARG A 248 20.03 1.02 16.92
CA ARG A 248 21.04 1.75 17.70
C ARG A 248 21.67 2.90 16.92
N ASP A 249 21.80 2.73 15.61
CA ASP A 249 22.53 3.59 14.70
C ASP A 249 21.93 3.55 13.28
N VAL A 250 22.47 4.36 12.40
CA VAL A 250 22.05 4.46 11.00
C VAL A 250 22.38 3.18 10.21
N GLU A 251 23.41 2.45 10.61
CA GLU A 251 23.80 1.18 10.02
C GLU A 251 22.76 0.09 10.31
N ASP A 252 22.21 0.04 11.53
CA ASP A 252 21.10 -0.85 11.87
C ASP A 252 19.84 -0.49 11.00
N LEU A 253 19.56 0.81 10.79
CA LEU A 253 18.46 1.26 9.94
C LEU A 253 18.68 0.85 8.48
N ALA A 254 19.87 1.07 7.94
CA ALA A 254 20.23 0.69 6.57
C ALA A 254 20.02 -0.81 6.36
N ARG A 255 20.57 -1.64 7.23
CA ARG A 255 20.42 -3.09 7.17
C ARG A 255 18.95 -3.53 7.19
N VAL A 256 18.12 -2.97 8.09
CA VAL A 256 16.71 -3.34 8.19
C VAL A 256 15.94 -2.91 6.95
N LEU A 257 16.18 -1.71 6.41
CA LEU A 257 15.52 -1.26 5.18
C LEU A 257 15.93 -2.11 3.99
N GLU A 258 17.23 -2.33 3.79
CA GLU A 258 17.76 -2.99 2.61
C GLU A 258 17.61 -4.53 2.66
N GLU A 259 18.13 -5.18 3.73
CA GLU A 259 18.19 -6.64 3.80
C GLU A 259 16.88 -7.28 4.30
N ASP A 260 16.21 -6.66 5.30
CA ASP A 260 15.01 -7.25 5.90
C ASP A 260 13.72 -6.84 5.18
N LEU A 261 13.67 -5.61 4.62
CA LEU A 261 12.46 -5.04 4.01
C LEU A 261 12.59 -4.83 2.49
N GLY A 262 13.79 -4.90 1.91
CA GLY A 262 14.00 -4.76 0.47
C GLY A 262 13.75 -3.35 -0.07
N VAL A 263 14.00 -2.32 0.73
CA VAL A 263 13.84 -0.91 0.38
C VAL A 263 15.20 -0.31 0.03
N ASP A 264 15.36 0.13 -1.22
CA ASP A 264 16.59 0.79 -1.68
C ASP A 264 16.58 2.28 -1.26
N VAL A 265 17.59 2.68 -0.48
CA VAL A 265 17.73 4.05 0.04
C VAL A 265 19.16 4.54 -0.15
N ALA A 266 19.34 5.75 -0.66
CA ALA A 266 20.66 6.33 -0.84
C ALA A 266 21.32 6.72 0.51
N PRO A 267 22.66 6.72 0.63
CA PRO A 267 23.33 6.99 1.89
C PRO A 267 23.01 8.35 2.53
N ASP A 268 22.82 9.39 1.75
CA ASP A 268 22.43 10.72 2.22
C ASP A 268 20.97 10.78 2.71
N GLU A 269 20.11 9.98 2.11
CA GLU A 269 18.72 9.80 2.55
C GLU A 269 18.65 9.02 3.86
N LEU A 270 19.48 8.00 4.05
CA LEU A 270 19.55 7.22 5.30
C LEU A 270 19.86 8.10 6.51
N ALA A 271 20.77 9.06 6.37
CA ALA A 271 21.07 10.01 7.46
C ALA A 271 19.85 10.84 7.85
N ARG A 272 19.08 11.34 6.86
CA ARG A 272 17.84 12.11 7.09
C ARG A 272 16.74 11.25 7.71
N LEU A 273 16.61 9.99 7.26
CA LEU A 273 15.64 9.04 7.85
C LEU A 273 16.01 8.71 9.30
N TRP A 274 17.32 8.55 9.60
CA TRP A 274 17.77 8.30 10.96
C TRP A 274 17.53 9.50 11.88
N GLU A 275 17.77 10.72 11.41
CA GLU A 275 17.41 11.94 12.13
C GLU A 275 15.91 11.99 12.45
N ARG A 276 15.06 11.66 11.45
CA ARG A 276 13.60 11.62 11.64
C ARG A 276 13.18 10.53 12.62
N ALA A 277 13.78 9.34 12.54
CA ALA A 277 13.47 8.21 13.43
C ALA A 277 13.80 8.49 14.91
N ASN A 278 14.74 9.42 15.18
CA ASN A 278 15.12 9.85 16.52
C ASN A 278 14.37 11.11 17.00
N ALA A 279 13.65 11.80 16.12
CA ALA A 279 12.93 13.00 16.53
C ALA A 279 11.67 12.64 17.33
N PRO A 280 11.24 13.50 18.27
CA PRO A 280 9.98 13.31 18.96
C PRO A 280 8.82 13.19 17.96
N THR A 281 7.96 12.20 18.15
CA THR A 281 6.71 12.13 17.42
C THR A 281 5.76 13.17 17.98
N PRO A 282 5.13 14.01 17.14
CA PRO A 282 4.04 14.87 17.60
C PRO A 282 2.97 14.01 18.29
N GLY A 283 2.51 14.45 19.46
CA GLY A 283 1.56 13.71 20.30
C GLY A 283 0.15 13.71 19.74
#